data_808a455a5ae6935fb346e5efe66968aa
#
_entry.id   808a455a5ae6935fb346e5efe66968aa
#
_cell.length_a   1.000
_cell.length_b   1.000
_cell.length_c   1.000
_cell.angle_alpha   90.00
_cell.angle_beta   90.00
_cell.angle_gamma   90.00
#
_symmetry.space_group_name_H-M   'P 1'
#
loop_
_entity.id
_entity.type
_entity.pdbx_description
1 polymer ?
#
loop_
_entity_poly.entity_id
_entity_poly.type
_entity_poly.pdbx_seq_one_letter_code
_entity_poly.pdbx_strand_id
1 'polypeptide(L)'
;DSSLGMNLSAVNLINERFVRFLKNGISDVLRTSAKVTAEGVAVMTYEEYISGLQAPIALNTVTLHPLTGRSLIVIDPSIIFTALDNFFGGPGKTMGDLVPTRAFTPTEISINKIMLDILSGSLHQAWAPVQHLKCDFTDLSNNPAAVKIVEKHESVVVSRFVTEFVSKSNGIIAVSYTHLTLPTNDQ
;
A
#
# COMPACT_ATOMS: atom_id res chain seq x y z
N ASP A 1 -1.44 24.04 8.56
CA ASP A 1 -2.87 23.97 8.35
C ASP A 1 -3.51 23.07 9.41
N SER A 2 -4.42 23.63 10.21
CA SER A 2 -5.06 22.93 11.32
C SER A 2 -5.93 21.75 10.84
N SER A 3 -6.56 21.87 9.68
CA SER A 3 -7.38 20.78 9.13
C SER A 3 -6.53 19.59 8.72
N LEU A 4 -5.33 19.82 8.21
CA LEU A 4 -4.39 18.76 7.85
C LEU A 4 -3.92 18.03 9.12
N GLY A 5 -3.65 18.73 10.23
CA GLY A 5 -3.27 18.12 11.50
C GLY A 5 -4.35 17.20 12.05
N MET A 6 -5.61 17.60 11.98
CA MET A 6 -6.74 16.77 12.37
C MET A 6 -6.86 15.53 11.51
N ASN A 7 -6.64 15.66 10.17
CA ASN A 7 -6.67 14.54 9.25
C ASN A 7 -5.57 13.53 9.57
N LEU A 8 -4.37 13.99 9.95
CA LEU A 8 -3.26 13.10 10.31
C LEU A 8 -3.57 12.27 11.53
N SER A 9 -4.18 12.86 12.57
CA SER A 9 -4.58 12.11 13.76
C SER A 9 -5.60 11.03 13.42
N ALA A 10 -6.57 11.35 12.58
CA ALA A 10 -7.57 10.39 12.13
C ALA A 10 -6.92 9.26 11.31
N VAL A 11 -5.98 9.61 10.44
CA VAL A 11 -5.27 8.61 9.64
C VAL A 11 -4.45 7.68 10.53
N ASN A 12 -3.81 8.18 11.58
CA ASN A 12 -3.10 7.34 12.54
C ASN A 12 -4.02 6.32 13.20
N LEU A 13 -5.22 6.72 13.59
CA LEU A 13 -6.20 5.80 14.17
C LEU A 13 -6.67 4.76 13.15
N ILE A 14 -6.91 5.18 11.92
CA ILE A 14 -7.25 4.27 10.83
C ILE A 14 -6.12 3.26 10.61
N ASN A 15 -4.88 3.71 10.65
CA ASN A 15 -3.70 2.85 10.44
C ASN A 15 -3.57 1.78 11.54
N GLU A 16 -3.91 2.10 12.78
CA GLU A 16 -3.93 1.10 13.86
C GLU A 16 -4.94 0.00 13.58
N ARG A 17 -6.09 0.36 13.04
CA ARG A 17 -7.11 -0.62 12.64
C ARG A 17 -6.65 -1.41 11.41
N PHE A 18 -6.05 -0.71 10.45
CA PHE A 18 -5.55 -1.34 9.22
C PHE A 18 -4.53 -2.44 9.50
N VAL A 19 -3.62 -2.21 10.43
CA VAL A 19 -2.61 -3.19 10.85
C VAL A 19 -3.27 -4.51 11.26
N ARG A 20 -4.34 -4.44 12.06
CA ARG A 20 -5.05 -5.65 12.52
C ARG A 20 -5.72 -6.38 11.37
N PHE A 21 -6.41 -5.65 10.51
CA PHE A 21 -7.12 -6.25 9.39
C PHE A 21 -6.15 -6.83 8.36
N LEU A 22 -5.05 -6.13 8.10
CA LEU A 22 -4.02 -6.60 7.18
C LEU A 22 -3.38 -7.90 7.69
N LYS A 23 -3.02 -7.93 8.96
CA LYS A 23 -2.45 -9.13 9.59
C LYS A 23 -3.40 -10.33 9.43
N ASN A 24 -4.68 -10.13 9.71
CA ASN A 24 -5.68 -11.19 9.58
C ASN A 24 -5.86 -11.61 8.11
N GLY A 25 -5.90 -10.66 7.19
CA GLY A 25 -6.03 -10.97 5.76
C GLY A 25 -4.85 -11.74 5.20
N ILE A 26 -3.64 -11.39 5.63
CA ILE A 26 -2.43 -12.13 5.25
C ILE A 26 -2.53 -13.58 5.76
N SER A 27 -2.88 -13.77 7.02
CA SER A 27 -3.01 -15.10 7.61
C SER A 27 -4.07 -15.93 6.87
N ASP A 28 -5.21 -15.35 6.58
CA ASP A 28 -6.33 -16.08 5.96
C ASP A 28 -6.04 -16.46 4.51
N VAL A 29 -5.42 -15.57 3.75
CA VAL A 29 -5.23 -15.76 2.31
C VAL A 29 -3.88 -16.44 2.01
N LEU A 30 -2.81 -15.97 2.61
CA LEU A 30 -1.46 -16.50 2.35
C LEU A 30 -1.11 -17.69 3.22
N ARG A 31 -1.92 -18.00 4.24
CA ARG A 31 -1.68 -19.12 5.16
C ARG A 31 -0.34 -19.02 5.86
N THR A 32 0.09 -17.81 6.15
CA THR A 32 1.32 -17.55 6.90
C THR A 32 1.06 -16.39 7.87
N SER A 33 1.85 -16.33 8.93
CA SER A 33 1.75 -15.23 9.89
C SER A 33 2.68 -14.11 9.50
N ALA A 34 2.25 -12.90 9.76
CA ALA A 34 3.08 -11.71 9.59
C ALA A 34 2.91 -10.79 10.78
N LYS A 35 3.98 -10.12 11.15
CA LYS A 35 3.93 -9.00 12.06
C LYS A 35 3.85 -7.73 11.21
N VAL A 36 2.85 -6.92 11.45
CA VAL A 36 2.66 -5.66 10.72
C VAL A 36 2.76 -4.51 11.70
N THR A 37 3.62 -3.55 11.39
CA THR A 37 3.85 -2.38 12.23
C THR A 37 3.63 -1.11 11.41
N ALA A 38 2.77 -0.23 11.88
CA ALA A 38 2.60 1.08 11.26
C ALA A 38 3.76 1.99 11.67
N GLU A 39 4.39 2.61 10.66
CA GLU A 39 5.39 3.65 10.91
C GLU A 39 4.69 4.99 10.91
N GLY A 40 4.34 5.74 11.57
CA GLY A 40 3.67 7.04 11.54
C GLY A 40 3.29 7.56 10.15
N VAL A 41 2.43 8.53 10.13
CA VAL A 41 1.98 9.19 8.91
C VAL A 41 2.93 10.33 8.59
N ALA A 42 3.31 10.44 7.32
CA ALA A 42 4.17 11.53 6.84
C ALA A 42 3.46 12.33 5.76
N VAL A 43 3.69 13.63 5.73
CA VAL A 43 3.23 14.51 4.66
C VAL A 43 4.46 15.02 3.93
N MET A 44 4.46 14.87 2.62
CA MET A 44 5.56 15.33 1.78
C MET A 44 5.03 15.68 0.40
N THR A 45 5.85 16.32 -0.42
CA THR A 45 5.47 16.55 -1.82
C THR A 45 5.50 15.21 -2.56
N TYR A 46 4.70 15.13 -3.62
CA TYR A 46 4.71 13.94 -4.47
C TYR A 46 6.11 13.68 -5.03
N GLU A 47 6.83 14.74 -5.43
CA GLU A 47 8.19 14.61 -5.93
C GLU A 47 9.13 13.97 -4.90
N GLU A 48 9.08 14.41 -3.64
CA GLU A 48 9.88 13.82 -2.57
C GLU A 48 9.53 12.33 -2.38
N TYR A 49 8.24 12.01 -2.39
CA TYR A 49 7.81 10.63 -2.21
C TYR A 49 8.32 9.73 -3.33
N ILE A 50 8.08 10.11 -4.58
CA ILE A 50 8.48 9.30 -5.74
C ILE A 50 9.99 9.17 -5.83
N SER A 51 10.74 10.24 -5.53
CA SER A 51 12.21 10.22 -5.57
C SER A 51 12.80 9.27 -4.52
N GLY A 52 12.10 9.03 -3.44
CA GLY A 52 12.54 8.10 -2.39
C GLY A 52 12.25 6.64 -2.70
N LEU A 53 11.49 6.34 -3.73
CA LEU A 53 11.17 4.96 -4.10
C LEU A 53 12.22 4.40 -5.05
N GLN A 54 12.66 3.18 -4.77
CA GLN A 54 13.68 2.52 -5.58
C GLN A 54 13.08 1.35 -6.34
N ALA A 55 13.24 1.35 -7.66
CA ALA A 55 12.87 0.20 -8.48
C ALA A 55 13.85 -0.95 -8.21
N PRO A 56 13.41 -2.22 -8.28
CA PRO A 56 12.06 -2.67 -8.65
C PRO A 56 11.07 -2.54 -7.51
N ILE A 57 9.83 -2.19 -7.83
CA ILE A 57 8.78 -1.98 -6.84
C ILE A 57 7.42 -2.13 -7.53
N ALA A 58 6.41 -2.59 -6.81
CA ALA A 58 5.07 -2.67 -7.35
C ALA A 58 4.29 -1.41 -6.98
N LEU A 59 4.03 -0.57 -7.97
CA LEU A 59 3.31 0.70 -7.84
C LEU A 59 1.90 0.52 -8.38
N ASN A 60 0.93 0.45 -7.50
CA ASN A 60 -0.46 0.29 -7.86
C ASN A 60 -1.19 1.62 -7.76
N THR A 61 -1.66 2.12 -8.90
CA THR A 61 -2.53 3.30 -8.94
C THR A 61 -3.96 2.86 -8.72
N VAL A 62 -4.61 3.46 -7.74
CA VAL A 62 -5.98 3.12 -7.36
C VAL A 62 -6.79 4.39 -7.13
N THR A 63 -8.12 4.24 -7.15
CA THR A 63 -9.03 5.25 -6.62
C THR A 63 -9.68 4.70 -5.36
N LEU A 64 -9.81 5.53 -4.34
CA LEU A 64 -10.41 5.16 -3.06
C LEU A 64 -11.68 5.97 -2.88
N HIS A 65 -12.76 5.56 -3.57
CA HIS A 65 -14.03 6.29 -3.51
C HIS A 65 -14.60 6.26 -2.09
N PRO A 66 -15.16 7.37 -1.59
CA PRO A 66 -15.42 8.64 -2.28
C PRO A 66 -14.30 9.69 -2.14
N LEU A 67 -13.11 9.31 -1.68
CA LEU A 67 -11.99 10.26 -1.66
C LEU A 67 -11.67 10.67 -3.09
N THR A 68 -11.36 11.95 -3.29
CA THR A 68 -11.07 12.46 -4.63
C THR A 68 -9.62 12.21 -5.00
N GLY A 69 -9.35 12.14 -6.30
CA GLY A 69 -8.02 11.92 -6.82
C GLY A 69 -7.62 10.46 -6.81
N ARG A 70 -6.40 10.23 -7.24
CA ARG A 70 -5.80 8.89 -7.28
C ARG A 70 -4.88 8.71 -6.09
N SER A 71 -4.72 7.45 -5.68
CA SER A 71 -3.82 7.05 -4.61
C SER A 71 -2.85 6.01 -5.12
N LEU A 72 -1.77 5.78 -4.38
CA LEU A 72 -0.83 4.71 -4.67
C LEU A 72 -0.83 3.71 -3.52
N ILE A 73 -0.85 2.43 -3.89
CA ILE A 73 -0.51 1.34 -2.97
C ILE A 73 0.78 0.73 -3.48
N VAL A 74 1.83 0.89 -2.70
CA VAL A 74 3.19 0.50 -3.07
C VAL A 74 3.59 -0.73 -2.27
N ILE A 75 4.02 -1.77 -2.96
CA ILE A 75 4.36 -3.05 -2.34
C ILE A 75 5.80 -3.40 -2.70
N ASP A 76 6.63 -3.65 -1.68
CA ASP A 76 7.99 -4.10 -1.91
C ASP A 76 8.01 -5.47 -2.60
N PRO A 77 8.98 -5.72 -3.48
CA PRO A 77 9.10 -7.01 -4.18
C PRO A 77 9.19 -8.20 -3.24
N SER A 78 9.86 -8.05 -2.09
CA SER A 78 9.98 -9.12 -1.11
C SER A 78 8.62 -9.67 -0.67
N ILE A 79 7.61 -8.80 -0.57
CA ILE A 79 6.26 -9.20 -0.18
C ILE A 79 5.60 -10.00 -1.32
N ILE A 80 5.76 -9.54 -2.55
CA ILE A 80 5.23 -10.25 -3.73
C ILE A 80 5.84 -11.65 -3.82
N PHE A 81 7.16 -11.77 -3.63
CA PHE A 81 7.83 -13.07 -3.72
C PHE A 81 7.51 -13.97 -2.54
N THR A 82 7.34 -13.43 -1.34
CA THR A 82 6.88 -14.21 -0.18
C THR A 82 5.48 -14.79 -0.44
N ALA A 83 4.58 -13.97 -0.98
CA ALA A 83 3.24 -14.43 -1.35
C ALA A 83 3.30 -15.51 -2.43
N LEU A 84 4.16 -15.31 -3.42
CA LEU A 84 4.37 -16.28 -4.50
C LEU A 84 4.80 -17.63 -3.93
N ASP A 85 5.79 -17.63 -3.02
CA ASP A 85 6.27 -18.85 -2.38
C ASP A 85 5.18 -19.57 -1.59
N ASN A 86 4.35 -18.83 -0.89
CA ASN A 86 3.25 -19.42 -0.12
C ASN A 86 2.20 -20.08 -1.02
N PHE A 87 1.95 -19.52 -2.21
CA PHE A 87 1.00 -20.10 -3.15
C PHE A 87 1.56 -21.31 -3.90
N PHE A 88 2.87 -21.32 -4.19
CA PHE A 88 3.48 -22.35 -5.01
C PHE A 88 4.42 -23.29 -4.22
N GLY A 89 4.56 -23.07 -2.92
CA GLY A 89 5.32 -23.95 -2.03
C GLY A 89 6.82 -24.00 -2.30
N GLY A 90 7.35 -22.97 -2.95
CA GLY A 90 8.77 -22.92 -3.28
C GLY A 90 9.56 -21.97 -2.40
N PRO A 91 10.89 -22.16 -2.29
CA PRO A 91 11.74 -21.15 -1.67
C PRO A 91 11.87 -19.93 -2.60
N GLY A 92 12.04 -18.75 -2.03
CA GLY A 92 12.09 -17.46 -2.73
C GLY A 92 13.24 -17.29 -3.69
N LYS A 93 13.38 -18.19 -4.65
CA LYS A 93 14.48 -18.19 -5.61
C LYS A 93 14.41 -17.12 -6.66
N THR A 94 13.21 -16.56 -6.86
CA THR A 94 12.97 -15.60 -7.95
C THR A 94 13.30 -14.17 -7.56
N MET A 95 13.58 -13.89 -6.29
CA MET A 95 13.89 -12.54 -5.85
C MET A 95 15.10 -11.93 -6.55
N GLY A 96 16.13 -12.75 -6.81
CA GLY A 96 17.33 -12.30 -7.50
C GLY A 96 17.13 -12.02 -8.99
N ASP A 97 16.04 -12.49 -9.56
CA ASP A 97 15.75 -12.34 -11.00
C ASP A 97 14.99 -11.05 -11.31
N LEU A 98 14.53 -10.33 -10.29
CA LEU A 98 13.80 -9.10 -10.51
C LEU A 98 14.75 -7.96 -10.79
N VAL A 99 14.63 -7.37 -11.98
CA VAL A 99 15.44 -6.22 -12.39
C VAL A 99 14.54 -5.01 -12.63
N PRO A 100 15.05 -3.77 -12.40
CA PRO A 100 14.22 -2.56 -12.46
C PRO A 100 13.52 -2.33 -13.80
N THR A 101 14.10 -2.81 -14.89
CA THR A 101 13.57 -2.60 -16.25
C THR A 101 12.71 -3.73 -16.74
N ARG A 102 12.66 -4.85 -16.00
CA ARG A 102 11.86 -6.01 -16.42
C ARG A 102 10.40 -5.79 -16.07
N ALA A 103 9.53 -6.03 -17.03
CA ALA A 103 8.09 -6.00 -16.79
C ALA A 103 7.70 -7.15 -15.86
N PHE A 104 6.59 -6.96 -15.13
CA PHE A 104 6.03 -8.03 -14.31
C PHE A 104 5.57 -9.19 -15.19
N THR A 105 5.85 -10.41 -14.75
CA THR A 105 5.32 -11.62 -15.38
C THR A 105 3.82 -11.75 -15.09
N PRO A 106 3.07 -12.52 -15.90
CA PRO A 106 1.65 -12.78 -15.59
C PRO A 106 1.42 -13.34 -14.19
N THR A 107 2.31 -14.22 -13.71
CA THR A 107 2.21 -14.78 -12.37
C THR A 107 2.41 -13.68 -11.30
N GLU A 108 3.40 -12.83 -11.48
CA GLU A 108 3.65 -11.71 -10.56
C GLU A 108 2.47 -10.73 -10.54
N ILE A 109 1.86 -10.47 -11.70
CA ILE A 109 0.66 -9.62 -11.78
C ILE A 109 -0.49 -10.25 -11.01
N SER A 110 -0.68 -11.56 -11.13
CA SER A 110 -1.73 -12.28 -10.41
C SER A 110 -1.51 -12.23 -8.90
N ILE A 111 -0.27 -12.40 -8.44
CA ILE A 111 0.06 -12.31 -7.02
C ILE A 111 -0.14 -10.88 -6.50
N ASN A 112 0.26 -9.89 -7.27
CA ASN A 112 0.02 -8.49 -6.92
C ASN A 112 -1.48 -8.22 -6.72
N LYS A 113 -2.32 -8.78 -7.60
CA LYS A 113 -3.77 -8.63 -7.47
C LYS A 113 -4.31 -9.26 -6.19
N ILE A 114 -3.79 -10.43 -5.82
CA ILE A 114 -4.16 -11.08 -4.55
C ILE A 114 -3.79 -10.19 -3.37
N MET A 115 -2.58 -9.63 -3.39
CA MET A 115 -2.16 -8.69 -2.35
C MET A 115 -3.04 -7.45 -2.32
N LEU A 116 -3.38 -6.90 -3.47
CA LEU A 116 -4.28 -5.75 -3.56
C LEU A 116 -5.66 -6.05 -2.99
N ASP A 117 -6.19 -7.24 -3.23
CA ASP A 117 -7.50 -7.63 -2.68
C ASP A 117 -7.46 -7.67 -1.15
N ILE A 118 -6.36 -8.19 -0.57
CA ILE A 118 -6.15 -8.18 0.88
C ILE A 118 -6.09 -6.73 1.39
N LEU A 119 -5.30 -5.90 0.74
CA LEU A 119 -5.10 -4.51 1.15
C LEU A 119 -6.37 -3.69 1.00
N SER A 120 -7.09 -3.87 -0.10
CA SER A 120 -8.36 -3.20 -0.37
C SER A 120 -9.41 -3.53 0.69
N GLY A 121 -9.55 -4.81 1.03
CA GLY A 121 -10.46 -5.24 2.08
C GLY A 121 -10.07 -4.70 3.45
N SER A 122 -8.78 -4.69 3.74
CA SER A 122 -8.25 -4.15 5.00
C SER A 122 -8.48 -2.65 5.11
N LEU A 123 -8.28 -1.90 4.02
CA LEU A 123 -8.57 -0.47 3.97
C LEU A 123 -10.06 -0.20 4.17
N HIS A 124 -10.90 -0.95 3.49
CA HIS A 124 -12.36 -0.81 3.63
C HIS A 124 -12.78 -0.97 5.10
N GLN A 125 -12.30 -2.01 5.76
CA GLN A 125 -12.60 -2.27 7.16
C GLN A 125 -12.02 -1.22 8.10
N ALA A 126 -10.79 -0.80 7.85
CA ALA A 126 -10.11 0.19 8.70
C ALA A 126 -10.78 1.56 8.63
N TRP A 127 -11.23 1.95 7.45
CA TRP A 127 -11.90 3.24 7.22
C TRP A 127 -13.38 3.26 7.59
N ALA A 128 -14.01 2.09 7.73
CA ALA A 128 -15.47 1.98 7.86
C ALA A 128 -16.10 2.90 8.92
N PRO A 129 -15.48 3.12 10.11
CA PRO A 129 -16.06 4.05 11.08
C PRO A 129 -16.11 5.50 10.61
N VAL A 130 -15.30 5.88 9.63
CA VAL A 130 -15.20 7.24 9.12
C VAL A 130 -15.91 7.36 7.78
N GLN A 131 -15.62 6.46 6.86
CA GLN A 131 -16.08 6.52 5.48
C GLN A 131 -16.04 5.13 4.86
N HIS A 132 -17.05 4.77 4.09
CA HIS A 132 -17.04 3.52 3.32
C HIS A 132 -16.19 3.72 2.06
N LEU A 133 -14.96 3.19 2.10
CA LEU A 133 -14.07 3.28 0.94
C LEU A 133 -14.29 2.10 0.00
N LYS A 134 -14.31 2.41 -1.29
CA LYS A 134 -14.23 1.42 -2.35
C LYS A 134 -12.95 1.64 -3.13
N CYS A 135 -12.11 0.62 -3.20
CA CYS A 135 -10.83 0.68 -3.90
C CYS A 135 -10.99 0.09 -5.29
N ASP A 136 -10.72 0.91 -6.30
CA ASP A 136 -10.71 0.47 -7.70
C ASP A 136 -9.29 0.58 -8.24
N PHE A 137 -8.78 -0.54 -8.75
CA PHE A 137 -7.45 -0.62 -9.37
C PHE A 137 -7.48 0.01 -10.76
N THR A 138 -6.44 0.78 -11.08
CA THR A 138 -6.29 1.43 -12.37
C THR A 138 -5.09 0.89 -13.15
N ASP A 139 -3.91 0.81 -12.52
CA ASP A 139 -2.68 0.48 -13.22
C ASP A 139 -1.62 -0.06 -12.26
N LEU A 140 -0.72 -0.88 -12.79
CA LEU A 140 0.45 -1.41 -12.09
C LEU A 140 1.71 -1.02 -12.88
N SER A 141 2.68 -0.42 -12.19
CA SER A 141 3.98 -0.07 -12.76
C SER A 141 5.11 -0.54 -11.86
N ASN A 142 6.26 -0.80 -12.43
CA ASN A 142 7.48 -1.10 -11.67
C ASN A 142 8.46 0.07 -11.67
N ASN A 143 8.08 1.19 -12.26
CA ASN A 143 8.95 2.36 -12.43
C ASN A 143 8.30 3.62 -11.84
N PRO A 144 8.85 4.16 -10.74
CA PRO A 144 8.30 5.37 -10.13
C PRO A 144 8.21 6.56 -11.08
N ALA A 145 9.16 6.69 -12.02
CA ALA A 145 9.18 7.81 -12.96
C ALA A 145 8.02 7.77 -13.96
N ALA A 146 7.41 6.59 -14.16
CA ALA A 146 6.31 6.42 -15.11
C ALA A 146 4.94 6.69 -14.48
N VAL A 147 4.87 6.94 -13.19
CA VAL A 147 3.61 7.10 -12.45
C VAL A 147 3.40 8.57 -12.10
N LYS A 148 2.20 9.06 -12.38
CA LYS A 148 1.81 10.41 -11.99
C LYS A 148 0.37 10.40 -11.50
N ILE A 149 0.18 10.70 -10.21
CA ILE A 149 -1.15 10.78 -9.61
C ILE A 149 -1.55 12.23 -9.28
N VAL A 150 -0.60 13.09 -9.05
CA VAL A 150 -0.77 14.53 -8.83
C VAL A 150 0.46 15.26 -9.36
N GLU A 151 0.44 16.58 -9.34
CA GLU A 151 1.58 17.39 -9.72
C GLU A 151 2.72 17.24 -8.70
N LYS A 152 3.95 17.46 -9.12
CA LYS A 152 5.16 17.25 -8.30
C LYS A 152 5.14 18.00 -6.98
N HIS A 153 4.62 19.21 -6.98
CA HIS A 153 4.62 20.09 -5.81
C HIS A 153 3.45 19.84 -4.86
N GLU A 154 2.48 19.03 -5.27
CA GLU A 154 1.31 18.75 -4.43
C GLU A 154 1.69 17.81 -3.28
N SER A 155 1.03 18.01 -2.15
CA SER A 155 1.28 17.19 -0.96
C SER A 155 0.55 15.86 -1.05
N VAL A 156 1.24 14.82 -0.56
CA VAL A 156 0.65 13.49 -0.37
C VAL A 156 0.78 13.11 1.09
N VAL A 157 -0.19 12.34 1.57
CA VAL A 157 -0.17 11.78 2.92
C VAL A 157 0.20 10.31 2.79
N VAL A 158 1.33 9.92 3.38
CA VAL A 158 1.90 8.59 3.21
C VAL A 158 1.85 7.80 4.52
N SER A 159 1.25 6.64 4.46
CA SER A 159 1.25 5.67 5.57
C SER A 159 2.10 4.48 5.17
N ARG A 160 3.07 4.10 5.99
CA ARG A 160 4.00 3.00 5.73
C ARG A 160 3.80 1.90 6.75
N PHE A 161 3.84 0.66 6.30
CA PHE A 161 3.62 -0.52 7.13
C PHE A 161 4.75 -1.51 6.88
N VAL A 162 5.54 -1.76 7.92
CA VAL A 162 6.60 -2.78 7.87
C VAL A 162 5.94 -4.13 8.11
N THR A 163 6.14 -5.04 7.18
CA THR A 163 5.57 -6.39 7.22
C THR A 163 6.69 -7.40 7.33
N GLU A 164 6.71 -8.16 8.42
CA GLU A 164 7.72 -9.18 8.69
C GLU A 164 7.05 -10.54 8.71
N PHE A 165 7.49 -11.43 7.82
CA PHE A 165 6.95 -12.78 7.72
C PHE A 165 7.75 -13.76 8.58
N VAL A 166 7.14 -14.87 8.95
CA VAL A 166 7.83 -15.92 9.73
C VAL A 166 9.02 -16.51 8.97
N SER A 167 9.03 -16.43 7.65
CA SER A 167 10.18 -16.83 6.82
C SER A 167 11.36 -15.86 6.90
N LYS A 168 11.25 -14.82 7.75
CA LYS A 168 12.24 -13.75 7.95
C LYS A 168 12.38 -12.80 6.78
N SER A 169 11.55 -12.91 5.74
CA SER A 169 11.48 -11.85 4.75
C SER A 169 10.67 -10.69 5.30
N ASN A 170 11.05 -9.49 4.93
CA ASN A 170 10.32 -8.29 5.31
C ASN A 170 10.21 -7.34 4.14
N GLY A 171 9.30 -6.42 4.24
CA GLY A 171 9.12 -5.40 3.22
C GLY A 171 8.14 -4.34 3.69
N ILE A 172 8.06 -3.27 2.91
CA ILE A 172 7.18 -2.16 3.21
C ILE A 172 6.00 -2.17 2.25
N ILE A 173 4.82 -1.96 2.82
CA ILE A 173 3.61 -1.61 2.09
C ILE A 173 3.32 -0.16 2.44
N ALA A 174 3.13 0.68 1.44
CA ALA A 174 2.82 2.09 1.66
C ALA A 174 1.52 2.47 0.94
N VAL A 175 0.67 3.20 1.62
CA VAL A 175 -0.56 3.76 1.05
C VAL A 175 -0.42 5.26 1.08
N SER A 176 -0.52 5.90 -0.08
CA SER A 176 -0.49 7.36 -0.17
C SER A 176 -1.83 7.89 -0.62
N TYR A 177 -2.23 8.97 0.01
CA TYR A 177 -3.49 9.65 -0.27
C TYR A 177 -3.21 11.03 -0.85
N THR A 178 -4.01 11.40 -1.85
CA THR A 178 -4.02 12.74 -2.40
C THR A 178 -5.37 13.38 -2.08
N HIS A 179 -5.39 14.70 -1.93
CA HIS A 179 -6.63 15.45 -1.66
C HIS A 179 -7.44 14.87 -0.51
N LEU A 180 -6.74 14.46 0.56
CA LEU A 180 -7.37 13.82 1.71
C LEU A 180 -8.16 14.86 2.52
N THR A 181 -9.49 14.74 2.48
CA THR A 181 -10.38 15.50 3.34
C THR A 181 -11.24 14.52 4.11
N LEU A 182 -11.15 14.55 5.42
CA LEU A 182 -11.98 13.71 6.26
C LEU A 182 -13.23 14.45 6.69
N PRO A 183 -14.36 13.74 6.88
CA PRO A 183 -15.55 14.37 7.40
C PRO A 183 -15.25 15.07 8.72
N THR A 184 -15.68 16.31 8.85
CA THR A 184 -15.58 17.02 10.11
C THR A 184 -16.84 16.76 10.93
N ASN A 185 -16.64 16.52 12.23
CA ASN A 185 -17.76 16.38 13.16
C ASN A 185 -18.25 17.75 13.60
N ASP A 186 -18.66 18.55 12.68
CA ASP A 186 -19.22 19.88 12.96
C ASP A 186 -20.69 19.74 13.35
N GLN A 187 -20.89 19.23 14.52
CA GLN A 187 -22.24 19.05 15.02
C GLN A 187 -22.45 19.85 16.29
#